data_2fb1e39e65952f42d2bf440d279960b8
#
_entry.id   2fb1e39e65952f42d2bf440d279960b8
#
_cell.length_a   1.000
_cell.length_b   1.000
_cell.length_c   1.000
_cell.angle_alpha   90.00
_cell.angle_beta   90.00
_cell.angle_gamma   90.00
#
_symmetry.space_group_name_H-M   'P 1'
#
loop_
_entity.id
_entity.type
_entity.pdbx_description
1 polymer ?
#
loop_
_entity_poly.entity_id
_entity_poly.type
_entity_poly.pdbx_seq_one_letter_code
_entity_poly.pdbx_strand_id
1 'polypeptide(L)'
;MKYPIGLSIILNALAAISILSGCSDYLDREYDSFIDNEMTFTSYERTSKFLVNAYRYLPDGFNRIGSEAMLDAATDDAEHANASCNIQHFNTGAWNSRSNPDDLWNKYYAGIRIANEFIENVDRVNLDKYRLDPDNQNEYQNRLNDLKTWKYEARFLRAFFHFELVKRFGPVPVITSTLSVNADYSETPRPSMDDCISFISSECDKVAEVLDLTPGRGIDSDLGRATKGAALALKSRVLLYAASPLYLDWQNFSESDLPSDMEKWKAAAQAAKDVIDLGIYSLYGSYATLFKNNFQNSEFILMRRYGNNSDFEKYNFPVSYGGVGGINPSLNLVDSYEMKDGSYFSWENEENAVRPQFYRDDRLNATILLNDSVWKSTAVENWDGGKDGLGVTNATKTGFYLKKYLNEDVNIQTGGGSQGHIWPLFRLAEIYLNYAEALNEYDPENADIAEYVNRVRSRAGQPNLPSGLTQDEMRERIRRERRVELAFEEHRSWDVRRWKIAQETLGGDLLGLEITRKNQARRAVTRNSVIPANEVPEGWHYYDGDEFNDLVINNSYWGQYGSDTPVGNSQYGQPTGNIQTYRKKQITIEKGSGGLSFARITATKDDNPPAPTLSTASTREG
;
A
#
# COMPACT_ATOMS: atom_id res chain seq x y z
N MET A 1 -76.89 53.17 21.59
CA MET A 1 -75.70 53.16 22.44
C MET A 1 -74.49 53.50 21.59
N LYS A 2 -73.92 54.70 21.79
CA LYS A 2 -72.73 55.14 21.05
C LYS A 2 -71.54 54.75 21.89
N TYR A 3 -70.72 53.81 21.42
CA TYR A 3 -69.40 53.52 22.00
C TYR A 3 -68.43 54.66 21.63
N PRO A 4 -67.63 55.15 22.60
CA PRO A 4 -66.72 56.24 22.32
C PRO A 4 -65.54 55.77 21.47
N ILE A 5 -65.39 56.39 20.32
CA ILE A 5 -64.37 56.16 19.30
C ILE A 5 -62.92 56.28 19.91
N GLY A 6 -62.76 56.98 20.99
CA GLY A 6 -61.47 57.19 21.66
C GLY A 6 -60.83 55.94 22.28
N LEU A 7 -61.64 54.99 22.77
CA LEU A 7 -61.13 53.78 23.42
C LEU A 7 -60.56 52.78 22.44
N SER A 8 -61.13 52.76 21.24
CA SER A 8 -60.65 51.87 20.15
C SER A 8 -59.30 52.34 19.57
N ILE A 9 -59.05 53.65 19.54
CA ILE A 9 -57.75 54.21 19.05
C ILE A 9 -56.65 53.98 20.07
N ILE A 10 -56.93 54.07 21.36
CA ILE A 10 -55.98 53.83 22.44
C ILE A 10 -55.59 52.30 22.49
N LEU A 11 -56.58 51.42 22.33
CA LEU A 11 -56.31 49.98 22.29
C LEU A 11 -55.46 49.55 21.05
N ASN A 12 -55.73 50.16 19.89
CA ASN A 12 -54.92 49.89 18.67
C ASN A 12 -53.51 50.52 18.75
N ALA A 13 -53.33 51.66 19.41
CA ALA A 13 -52.04 52.27 19.67
C ALA A 13 -51.21 51.46 20.67
N LEU A 14 -51.81 50.89 21.71
CA LEU A 14 -51.15 50.00 22.67
C LEU A 14 -50.80 48.65 22.04
N ALA A 15 -51.65 48.09 21.17
CA ALA A 15 -51.32 46.87 20.39
C ALA A 15 -50.19 47.08 19.36
N ALA A 16 -50.12 48.26 18.72
CA ALA A 16 -49.08 48.61 17.81
C ALA A 16 -47.70 48.81 18.50
N ILE A 17 -47.69 49.36 19.73
CA ILE A 17 -46.49 49.54 20.55
C ILE A 17 -45.95 48.16 21.05
N SER A 18 -46.85 47.19 21.35
CA SER A 18 -46.46 45.85 21.78
C SER A 18 -45.89 45.01 20.66
N ILE A 19 -46.20 45.33 19.42
CA ILE A 19 -45.64 44.64 18.23
C ILE A 19 -44.26 45.20 17.85
N LEU A 20 -43.94 46.44 18.27
CA LEU A 20 -42.64 47.08 18.01
C LEU A 20 -41.59 46.82 19.08
N SER A 21 -41.95 46.18 20.21
CA SER A 21 -41.00 45.66 21.20
C SER A 21 -40.60 44.19 20.90
N GLY A 22 -40.59 43.80 19.64
CA GLY A 22 -39.96 42.53 19.22
C GLY A 22 -38.50 42.58 19.53
N CYS A 23 -38.03 41.56 20.25
CA CYS A 23 -36.67 41.35 20.72
C CYS A 23 -35.66 41.68 19.62
N SER A 24 -34.94 42.82 19.76
CA SER A 24 -33.76 43.13 18.96
C SER A 24 -32.72 42.02 19.07
N ASP A 25 -32.62 41.40 20.21
CA ASP A 25 -31.70 40.30 20.49
C ASP A 25 -32.01 39.00 19.73
N TYR A 26 -33.20 38.84 19.11
CA TYR A 26 -33.52 37.68 18.29
C TYR A 26 -33.03 37.83 16.83
N LEU A 27 -32.83 39.05 16.36
CA LEU A 27 -32.32 39.34 15.02
C LEU A 27 -30.81 39.61 15.01
N ASP A 28 -30.20 39.90 16.15
CA ASP A 28 -28.77 39.97 16.37
C ASP A 28 -28.19 38.60 16.76
N ARG A 29 -28.70 37.52 16.18
CA ARG A 29 -27.89 36.30 16.07
C ARG A 29 -26.75 36.66 15.16
N GLU A 30 -25.63 37.07 15.75
CA GLU A 30 -24.34 36.87 15.11
C GLU A 30 -24.34 35.44 14.62
N TYR A 31 -24.24 35.26 13.32
CA TYR A 31 -24.03 33.95 12.77
C TYR A 31 -22.68 33.49 13.35
N ASP A 32 -22.73 32.72 14.41
CA ASP A 32 -21.61 32.09 15.11
C ASP A 32 -21.04 30.97 14.21
N SER A 33 -20.91 31.28 12.91
CA SER A 33 -20.42 30.37 11.88
C SER A 33 -18.93 30.53 11.63
N PHE A 34 -18.30 31.54 12.22
CA PHE A 34 -16.85 31.71 12.19
C PHE A 34 -16.26 31.26 13.52
N ILE A 35 -15.79 29.99 13.55
CA ILE A 35 -14.94 29.51 14.64
C ILE A 35 -13.55 30.06 14.37
N ASP A 36 -13.12 31.05 15.13
CA ASP A 36 -11.76 31.58 15.05
C ASP A 36 -10.75 30.74 15.86
N ASN A 37 -9.49 31.12 15.78
CA ASN A 37 -8.43 30.44 16.52
C ASN A 37 -8.60 30.55 18.03
N GLU A 38 -9.12 31.67 18.54
CA GLU A 38 -9.34 31.84 19.96
C GLU A 38 -10.43 30.88 20.47
N MET A 39 -11.55 30.82 19.79
CA MET A 39 -12.63 29.88 20.10
C MET A 39 -12.20 28.42 20.00
N THR A 40 -11.27 28.12 19.07
CA THR A 40 -10.74 26.77 18.88
C THR A 40 -9.85 26.37 20.03
N PHE A 41 -8.84 27.18 20.36
CA PHE A 41 -7.79 26.82 21.31
C PHE A 41 -8.09 27.20 22.76
N THR A 42 -9.26 27.74 23.05
CA THR A 42 -9.77 27.86 24.43
C THR A 42 -10.65 26.67 24.83
N SER A 43 -11.12 25.87 23.89
CA SER A 43 -11.97 24.69 24.09
C SER A 43 -11.19 23.39 23.91
N TYR A 44 -11.21 22.53 24.92
CA TYR A 44 -10.58 21.23 24.91
C TYR A 44 -11.09 20.34 23.73
N GLU A 45 -12.41 20.27 23.53
CA GLU A 45 -13.04 19.45 22.50
C GLU A 45 -12.74 19.97 21.08
N ARG A 46 -12.70 21.28 20.89
CA ARG A 46 -12.35 21.89 19.59
C ARG A 46 -10.86 21.71 19.29
N THR A 47 -10.00 21.89 20.28
CA THR A 47 -8.55 21.65 20.16
C THR A 47 -8.25 20.20 19.79
N SER A 48 -8.93 19.23 20.42
CA SER A 48 -8.82 17.81 20.03
C SER A 48 -9.17 17.58 18.56
N LYS A 49 -10.29 18.13 18.09
CA LYS A 49 -10.72 18.01 16.68
C LYS A 49 -9.75 18.69 15.71
N PHE A 50 -9.13 19.78 16.13
CA PHE A 50 -8.12 20.48 15.32
C PHE A 50 -6.88 19.59 15.10
N LEU A 51 -6.41 18.89 16.14
CA LEU A 51 -5.32 17.92 16.00
C LEU A 51 -5.70 16.79 15.04
N VAL A 52 -6.90 16.23 15.17
CA VAL A 52 -7.38 15.17 14.26
C VAL A 52 -7.35 15.63 12.80
N ASN A 53 -7.64 16.92 12.54
CA ASN A 53 -7.53 17.45 11.18
C ASN A 53 -6.08 17.41 10.64
N ALA A 54 -5.05 17.55 11.49
CA ALA A 54 -3.66 17.40 11.06
C ALA A 54 -3.34 15.98 10.53
N TYR A 55 -3.93 14.95 11.12
CA TYR A 55 -3.78 13.55 10.67
C TYR A 55 -4.31 13.30 9.25
N ARG A 56 -5.19 14.15 8.71
CA ARG A 56 -5.70 14.03 7.33
C ARG A 56 -4.60 14.20 6.29
N TYR A 57 -3.49 14.84 6.63
CA TYR A 57 -2.36 15.06 5.73
C TYR A 57 -1.40 13.85 5.66
N LEU A 58 -1.56 12.84 6.50
CA LEU A 58 -0.81 11.59 6.37
C LEU A 58 -1.01 10.96 4.99
N PRO A 59 -0.02 10.23 4.47
CA PRO A 59 -0.13 9.56 3.18
C PRO A 59 -1.36 8.68 3.07
N ASP A 60 -1.89 8.65 1.88
CA ASP A 60 -2.97 7.79 1.44
C ASP A 60 -2.43 7.02 0.23
N GLY A 61 -2.13 5.77 0.38
CA GLY A 61 -1.49 4.99 -0.68
C GLY A 61 -2.45 4.31 -1.63
N PHE A 62 -3.76 4.29 -1.35
CA PHE A 62 -4.71 3.57 -2.18
C PHE A 62 -4.89 4.25 -3.56
N ASN A 63 -5.87 5.07 -3.76
CA ASN A 63 -6.15 5.69 -5.07
C ASN A 63 -5.51 7.09 -5.16
N ARG A 64 -4.24 7.23 -4.82
CA ARG A 64 -3.60 8.53 -4.57
C ARG A 64 -3.28 9.32 -5.84
N ILE A 65 -2.80 8.65 -6.87
CA ILE A 65 -2.41 9.30 -8.12
C ILE A 65 -3.61 9.38 -9.07
N GLY A 66 -4.04 10.58 -9.39
CA GLY A 66 -5.20 10.79 -10.26
C GLY A 66 -6.52 10.27 -9.69
N SER A 67 -6.59 10.02 -8.38
CA SER A 67 -7.73 9.43 -7.66
C SER A 67 -8.06 7.99 -8.04
N GLU A 68 -7.18 7.28 -8.74
CA GLU A 68 -7.44 5.90 -9.19
C GLU A 68 -6.21 4.96 -9.09
N ALA A 69 -4.98 5.46 -8.92
CA ALA A 69 -3.79 4.63 -8.95
C ALA A 69 -2.95 4.67 -7.67
N MET A 70 -2.31 3.54 -7.36
CA MET A 70 -1.22 3.42 -6.39
C MET A 70 0.11 3.83 -7.05
N LEU A 71 1.06 4.35 -6.26
CA LEU A 71 2.37 4.77 -6.77
C LEU A 71 3.20 3.59 -7.31
N ASP A 72 2.91 2.37 -6.85
CA ASP A 72 3.59 1.15 -7.32
C ASP A 72 3.41 0.93 -8.83
N ALA A 73 2.32 1.45 -9.45
CA ALA A 73 2.14 1.44 -10.90
C ALA A 73 3.07 2.42 -11.67
N ALA A 74 3.92 3.18 -10.97
CA ALA A 74 5.02 3.96 -11.53
C ALA A 74 6.37 3.26 -11.36
N THR A 75 6.37 1.95 -11.13
CA THR A 75 7.56 1.13 -10.90
C THR A 75 7.55 -0.13 -11.75
N ASP A 76 8.60 -0.93 -11.63
CA ASP A 76 8.67 -2.26 -12.25
C ASP A 76 7.78 -3.31 -11.56
N ASP A 77 6.99 -2.92 -10.54
CA ASP A 77 6.08 -3.82 -9.84
C ASP A 77 4.68 -3.88 -10.47
N ALA A 78 4.24 -2.82 -11.15
CA ALA A 78 2.89 -2.82 -11.73
C ALA A 78 2.72 -1.81 -12.88
N GLU A 79 1.62 -2.00 -13.61
CA GLU A 79 1.07 -1.09 -14.60
C GLU A 79 -0.37 -0.73 -14.21
N HIS A 80 -0.92 0.33 -14.78
CA HIS A 80 -2.32 0.69 -14.59
C HIS A 80 -3.16 0.37 -15.84
N ALA A 81 -4.33 -0.26 -15.66
CA ALA A 81 -5.20 -0.68 -16.77
C ALA A 81 -5.64 0.49 -17.65
N ASN A 82 -5.87 1.67 -17.04
CA ASN A 82 -6.26 2.88 -17.74
C ASN A 82 -5.03 3.63 -18.28
N ALA A 83 -4.83 3.62 -19.60
CA ALA A 83 -3.75 4.31 -20.27
C ALA A 83 -3.79 5.85 -20.15
N SER A 84 -4.94 6.42 -19.75
CA SER A 84 -5.13 7.87 -19.56
C SER A 84 -4.98 8.30 -18.10
N CYS A 85 -4.69 7.37 -17.19
CA CYS A 85 -4.44 7.69 -15.78
C CYS A 85 -3.19 8.55 -15.60
N ASN A 86 -3.22 9.51 -14.69
CA ASN A 86 -2.09 10.41 -14.42
C ASN A 86 -0.80 9.66 -14.05
N ILE A 87 -0.88 8.45 -13.53
CA ILE A 87 0.29 7.62 -13.22
C ILE A 87 1.14 7.35 -14.47
N GLN A 88 0.54 7.33 -15.65
CA GLN A 88 1.22 7.11 -16.92
C GLN A 88 2.23 8.19 -17.27
N HIS A 89 2.15 9.37 -16.66
CA HIS A 89 3.18 10.40 -16.84
C HIS A 89 4.55 9.93 -16.34
N PHE A 90 4.59 9.10 -15.29
CA PHE A 90 5.85 8.47 -14.86
C PHE A 90 6.35 7.46 -15.89
N ASN A 91 5.48 6.56 -16.34
CA ASN A 91 5.83 5.45 -17.23
C ASN A 91 6.24 5.92 -18.64
N THR A 92 5.71 7.07 -19.08
CA THR A 92 6.03 7.67 -20.38
C THR A 92 7.14 8.72 -20.35
N GLY A 93 7.66 9.03 -19.17
CA GLY A 93 8.64 10.12 -18.99
C GLY A 93 8.06 11.52 -19.23
N ALA A 94 6.75 11.69 -19.20
CA ALA A 94 6.07 12.97 -19.43
C ALA A 94 6.05 13.88 -18.20
N TRP A 95 6.63 13.47 -17.09
CA TRP A 95 6.71 14.26 -15.87
C TRP A 95 8.01 15.05 -15.77
N ASN A 96 7.99 16.15 -15.03
CA ASN A 96 9.13 17.02 -14.79
C ASN A 96 8.89 17.89 -13.55
N SER A 97 9.83 18.79 -13.22
CA SER A 97 9.73 19.67 -12.04
C SER A 97 8.51 20.61 -12.02
N ARG A 98 7.83 20.81 -13.15
CA ARG A 98 6.62 21.65 -13.26
C ARG A 98 5.34 20.84 -13.40
N SER A 99 5.45 19.58 -13.75
CA SER A 99 4.32 18.66 -13.94
C SER A 99 4.68 17.30 -13.35
N ASN A 100 4.41 17.16 -12.07
CA ASN A 100 4.67 15.94 -11.32
C ASN A 100 3.35 15.39 -10.75
N PRO A 101 2.90 14.19 -11.14
CA PRO A 101 1.68 13.60 -10.59
C PRO A 101 1.73 13.35 -9.07
N ASP A 102 2.94 13.26 -8.49
CA ASP A 102 3.16 13.13 -7.04
C ASP A 102 3.64 14.45 -6.41
N ASP A 103 3.19 15.59 -6.91
CA ASP A 103 3.48 16.89 -6.28
C ASP A 103 2.62 17.06 -5.02
N LEU A 104 3.24 16.81 -3.88
CA LEU A 104 2.64 16.93 -2.56
C LEU A 104 3.24 18.09 -1.74
N TRP A 105 3.94 19.02 -2.38
CA TRP A 105 4.56 20.18 -1.73
C TRP A 105 3.54 20.97 -0.89
N ASN A 106 2.49 21.43 -1.53
CA ASN A 106 1.45 22.21 -0.87
C ASN A 106 0.72 21.41 0.22
N LYS A 107 0.46 20.12 -0.02
CA LYS A 107 -0.20 19.25 0.96
C LYS A 107 0.60 19.19 2.26
N TYR A 108 1.88 18.88 2.17
CA TYR A 108 2.67 18.67 3.38
C TYR A 108 3.02 19.97 4.09
N TYR A 109 3.27 21.07 3.38
CA TYR A 109 3.43 22.37 4.04
C TYR A 109 2.15 22.88 4.69
N ALA A 110 0.97 22.58 4.14
CA ALA A 110 -0.30 22.83 4.83
C ALA A 110 -0.43 22.00 6.11
N GLY A 111 -0.01 20.74 6.08
CA GLY A 111 0.05 19.88 7.27
C GLY A 111 1.03 20.42 8.33
N ILE A 112 2.21 20.88 7.91
CA ILE A 112 3.21 21.52 8.79
C ILE A 112 2.63 22.81 9.43
N ARG A 113 1.92 23.62 8.66
CA ARG A 113 1.27 24.83 9.17
C ARG A 113 0.27 24.49 10.27
N ILE A 114 -0.62 23.53 10.03
CA ILE A 114 -1.61 23.09 11.02
C ILE A 114 -0.93 22.53 12.28
N ALA A 115 0.15 21.76 12.11
CA ALA A 115 0.91 21.24 13.24
C ALA A 115 1.56 22.36 14.05
N ASN A 116 2.16 23.37 13.40
CA ASN A 116 2.77 24.53 14.07
C ASN A 116 1.70 25.34 14.83
N GLU A 117 0.57 25.65 14.18
CA GLU A 117 -0.55 26.38 14.78
C GLU A 117 -1.06 25.65 16.02
N PHE A 118 -1.16 24.31 15.98
CA PHE A 118 -1.52 23.52 17.14
C PHE A 118 -0.48 23.64 18.26
N ILE A 119 0.81 23.44 17.94
CA ILE A 119 1.91 23.47 18.92
C ILE A 119 1.99 24.83 19.63
N GLU A 120 1.75 25.92 18.92
CA GLU A 120 1.82 27.28 19.43
C GLU A 120 0.64 27.64 20.35
N ASN A 121 -0.52 27.01 20.15
CA ASN A 121 -1.76 27.44 20.80
C ASN A 121 -2.38 26.42 21.77
N VAL A 122 -1.97 25.15 21.76
CA VAL A 122 -2.58 24.09 22.58
C VAL A 122 -2.58 24.41 24.10
N ASP A 123 -1.57 25.14 24.57
CA ASP A 123 -1.43 25.52 25.98
C ASP A 123 -2.45 26.61 26.42
N ARG A 124 -3.25 27.16 25.47
CA ARG A 124 -4.30 28.16 25.75
C ARG A 124 -5.62 27.54 26.17
N VAL A 125 -5.75 26.22 26.14
CA VAL A 125 -6.99 25.53 26.50
C VAL A 125 -7.36 25.82 27.94
N ASN A 126 -8.60 26.33 28.13
CA ASN A 126 -9.09 26.64 29.45
C ASN A 126 -9.65 25.38 30.13
N LEU A 127 -9.01 24.97 31.21
CA LEU A 127 -9.43 23.85 32.07
C LEU A 127 -9.94 24.29 33.45
N ASP A 128 -10.23 25.56 33.66
CA ASP A 128 -10.64 26.10 34.97
C ASP A 128 -11.87 25.40 35.55
N LYS A 129 -12.80 24.97 34.69
CA LYS A 129 -13.97 24.17 35.10
C LYS A 129 -13.58 22.94 35.90
N TYR A 130 -12.48 22.29 35.56
CA TYR A 130 -11.99 21.08 36.24
C TYR A 130 -10.99 21.43 37.34
N ARG A 131 -10.12 22.40 37.09
CA ARG A 131 -9.09 22.85 38.03
C ARG A 131 -9.66 23.38 39.34
N LEU A 132 -10.78 24.12 39.24
CA LEU A 132 -11.44 24.78 40.40
C LEU A 132 -12.43 23.86 41.13
N ASP A 133 -12.74 22.69 40.57
CA ASP A 133 -13.68 21.73 41.15
C ASP A 133 -12.93 20.61 41.89
N PRO A 134 -13.05 20.52 43.23
CA PRO A 134 -12.36 19.50 44.02
C PRO A 134 -12.72 18.06 43.62
N ASP A 135 -13.91 17.82 43.11
CA ASP A 135 -14.41 16.49 42.74
C ASP A 135 -13.91 16.05 41.35
N ASN A 136 -13.40 16.97 40.56
CA ASN A 136 -12.94 16.72 39.17
C ASN A 136 -11.42 16.82 39.00
N GLN A 137 -10.61 16.69 40.05
CA GLN A 137 -9.15 16.81 39.97
C GLN A 137 -8.52 15.72 39.11
N ASN A 138 -9.04 14.49 39.10
CA ASN A 138 -8.56 13.42 38.23
C ASN A 138 -8.77 13.75 36.76
N GLU A 139 -9.94 14.28 36.40
CA GLU A 139 -10.23 14.70 35.02
C GLU A 139 -9.34 15.88 34.61
N TYR A 140 -9.07 16.81 35.53
CA TYR A 140 -8.13 17.90 35.27
C TYR A 140 -6.73 17.38 34.92
N GLN A 141 -6.18 16.41 35.68
CA GLN A 141 -4.88 15.82 35.41
C GLN A 141 -4.89 15.03 34.09
N ASN A 142 -5.93 14.27 33.80
CA ASN A 142 -6.09 13.55 32.55
C ASN A 142 -6.05 14.51 31.35
N ARG A 143 -6.81 15.62 31.42
CA ARG A 143 -6.84 16.62 30.34
C ARG A 143 -5.51 17.36 30.16
N LEU A 144 -4.80 17.65 31.25
CA LEU A 144 -3.43 18.20 31.17
C LEU A 144 -2.48 17.23 30.46
N ASN A 145 -2.56 15.94 30.78
CA ASN A 145 -1.77 14.93 30.11
C ASN A 145 -2.14 14.78 28.63
N ASP A 146 -3.45 14.82 28.31
CA ASP A 146 -3.90 14.83 26.92
C ASP A 146 -3.33 16.00 26.12
N LEU A 147 -3.39 17.23 26.66
CA LEU A 147 -2.85 18.41 25.98
C LEU A 147 -1.34 18.29 25.73
N LYS A 148 -0.60 17.76 26.73
CA LYS A 148 0.83 17.48 26.58
C LYS A 148 1.07 16.44 25.48
N THR A 149 0.37 15.31 25.52
CA THR A 149 0.46 14.23 24.52
C THR A 149 0.13 14.76 23.12
N TRP A 150 -0.96 15.48 22.95
CA TRP A 150 -1.40 16.06 21.69
C TRP A 150 -0.38 17.04 21.10
N LYS A 151 0.30 17.82 21.94
CA LYS A 151 1.41 18.69 21.50
C LYS A 151 2.54 17.91 20.86
N TYR A 152 2.88 16.75 21.42
CA TYR A 152 3.94 15.89 20.88
C TYR A 152 3.45 15.05 19.68
N GLU A 153 2.19 14.70 19.59
CA GLU A 153 1.60 14.16 18.37
C GLU A 153 1.69 15.16 17.20
N ALA A 154 1.39 16.45 17.45
CA ALA A 154 1.54 17.48 16.43
C ALA A 154 3.02 17.65 16.00
N ARG A 155 3.99 17.53 16.93
CA ARG A 155 5.42 17.53 16.62
C ARG A 155 5.82 16.31 15.78
N PHE A 156 5.29 15.13 16.09
CA PHE A 156 5.46 13.93 15.27
C PHE A 156 4.97 14.16 13.84
N LEU A 157 3.75 14.67 13.67
CA LEU A 157 3.17 14.94 12.35
C LEU A 157 4.01 15.96 11.58
N ARG A 158 4.50 17.02 12.24
CA ARG A 158 5.42 17.98 11.64
C ARG A 158 6.70 17.34 11.13
N ALA A 159 7.34 16.50 11.93
CA ALA A 159 8.54 15.74 11.54
C ALA A 159 8.26 14.80 10.38
N PHE A 160 7.14 14.09 10.42
CA PHE A 160 6.69 13.18 9.37
C PHE A 160 6.50 13.93 8.04
N PHE A 161 5.82 15.08 8.03
CA PHE A 161 5.58 15.86 6.83
C PHE A 161 6.87 16.47 6.25
N HIS A 162 7.82 16.88 7.09
CA HIS A 162 9.14 17.27 6.61
C HIS A 162 9.89 16.11 5.95
N PHE A 163 9.81 14.89 6.51
CA PHE A 163 10.38 13.72 5.86
C PHE A 163 9.73 13.42 4.50
N GLU A 164 8.42 13.51 4.40
CA GLU A 164 7.70 13.31 3.13
C GLU A 164 8.10 14.34 2.07
N LEU A 165 8.41 15.58 2.47
CA LEU A 165 8.96 16.60 1.58
C LEU A 165 10.39 16.29 1.18
N VAL A 166 11.29 15.99 2.15
CA VAL A 166 12.70 15.67 1.90
C VAL A 166 12.81 14.47 0.96
N LYS A 167 12.00 13.46 1.16
CA LYS A 167 11.94 12.25 0.34
C LYS A 167 11.68 12.56 -1.15
N ARG A 168 10.85 13.58 -1.44
CA ARG A 168 10.44 13.96 -2.80
C ARG A 168 11.29 15.05 -3.43
N PHE A 169 11.72 16.02 -2.64
CA PHE A 169 12.28 17.27 -3.15
C PHE A 169 13.73 17.53 -2.73
N GLY A 170 14.36 16.58 -2.04
CA GLY A 170 15.66 16.79 -1.41
C GLY A 170 15.57 17.75 -0.22
N PRO A 171 16.62 18.52 0.10
CA PRO A 171 16.55 19.48 1.19
C PRO A 171 15.43 20.51 0.99
N VAL A 172 14.68 20.79 2.05
CA VAL A 172 13.53 21.72 2.02
C VAL A 172 13.60 22.68 3.19
N PRO A 173 13.01 23.89 3.10
CA PRO A 173 12.91 24.80 4.23
C PRO A 173 12.25 24.11 5.45
N VAL A 174 12.94 24.14 6.59
CA VAL A 174 12.45 23.62 7.86
C VAL A 174 11.63 24.69 8.56
N ILE A 175 10.31 24.51 8.61
CA ILE A 175 9.37 25.49 9.15
C ILE A 175 8.83 24.99 10.49
N THR A 176 9.18 25.67 11.57
CA THR A 176 8.86 25.30 12.96
C THR A 176 7.87 26.23 13.65
N SER A 177 7.42 27.27 12.96
CA SER A 177 6.41 28.23 13.43
C SER A 177 5.41 28.57 12.34
N THR A 178 4.28 29.13 12.74
CA THR A 178 3.25 29.61 11.81
C THR A 178 3.75 30.84 11.04
N LEU A 179 3.79 30.72 9.71
CA LEU A 179 4.26 31.79 8.83
C LEU A 179 3.12 32.80 8.56
N SER A 180 3.46 34.07 8.47
CA SER A 180 2.53 35.13 8.06
C SER A 180 2.18 34.99 6.58
N VAL A 181 0.88 35.10 6.25
CA VAL A 181 0.41 35.03 4.85
C VAL A 181 0.87 36.23 4.00
N ASN A 182 1.29 37.33 4.61
CA ASN A 182 1.69 38.55 3.95
C ASN A 182 3.21 38.75 3.87
N ALA A 183 4.01 37.82 4.38
CA ALA A 183 5.46 37.89 4.31
C ALA A 183 6.00 37.31 2.98
N ASP A 184 7.10 37.86 2.52
CA ASP A 184 7.85 37.32 1.39
C ASP A 184 8.80 36.23 1.89
N TYR A 185 8.63 35.03 1.35
CA TYR A 185 9.44 33.84 1.67
C TYR A 185 10.29 33.40 0.48
N SER A 186 10.38 34.18 -0.60
CA SER A 186 11.14 33.82 -1.80
C SER A 186 12.61 33.53 -1.52
N GLU A 187 13.19 34.23 -0.52
CA GLU A 187 14.57 34.07 -0.07
C GLU A 187 14.75 33.07 1.09
N THR A 188 13.73 32.30 1.43
CA THR A 188 13.87 31.30 2.49
C THR A 188 14.86 30.20 2.05
N PRO A 189 16.01 30.03 2.73
CA PRO A 189 17.04 29.13 2.27
C PRO A 189 16.62 27.68 2.45
N ARG A 190 17.12 26.82 1.58
CA ARG A 190 17.12 25.38 1.80
C ARG A 190 18.32 25.02 2.67
N PRO A 191 18.15 24.40 3.83
CA PRO A 191 19.27 23.90 4.63
C PRO A 191 19.97 22.73 3.92
N SER A 192 21.05 22.22 4.50
CA SER A 192 21.68 21.00 4.01
C SER A 192 20.77 19.76 4.20
N MET A 193 21.07 18.66 3.49
CA MET A 193 20.37 17.39 3.71
C MET A 193 20.53 16.95 5.18
N ASP A 194 21.74 17.03 5.71
CA ASP A 194 22.05 16.64 7.08
C ASP A 194 21.30 17.49 8.12
N ASP A 195 21.11 18.79 7.87
CA ASP A 195 20.30 19.64 8.75
C ASP A 195 18.82 19.21 8.75
N CYS A 196 18.27 18.89 7.58
CA CYS A 196 16.90 18.39 7.47
C CYS A 196 16.74 17.08 8.24
N ILE A 197 17.64 16.12 8.03
CA ILE A 197 17.64 14.82 8.69
C ILE A 197 17.82 14.97 10.21
N SER A 198 18.75 15.82 10.64
CA SER A 198 18.99 16.10 12.06
C SER A 198 17.79 16.71 12.75
N PHE A 199 17.10 17.65 12.09
CA PHE A 199 15.85 18.20 12.59
C PHE A 199 14.79 17.11 12.79
N ILE A 200 14.53 16.31 11.77
CA ILE A 200 13.50 15.27 11.81
C ILE A 200 13.83 14.23 12.90
N SER A 201 15.08 13.75 12.95
CA SER A 201 15.54 12.77 13.95
C SER A 201 15.41 13.30 15.37
N SER A 202 15.83 14.56 15.60
CA SER A 202 15.74 15.17 16.94
C SER A 202 14.29 15.39 17.39
N GLU A 203 13.39 15.68 16.47
CA GLU A 203 11.95 15.75 16.78
C GLU A 203 11.40 14.36 17.15
N CYS A 204 11.82 13.30 16.43
CA CYS A 204 11.45 11.92 16.77
C CYS A 204 11.91 11.53 18.17
N ASP A 205 13.15 11.89 18.56
CA ASP A 205 13.68 11.59 19.90
C ASP A 205 12.85 12.29 20.99
N LYS A 206 12.60 13.60 20.82
CA LYS A 206 11.77 14.37 21.78
C LYS A 206 10.36 13.83 21.89
N VAL A 207 9.79 13.36 20.78
CA VAL A 207 8.45 12.74 20.76
C VAL A 207 8.48 11.40 21.49
N ALA A 208 9.49 10.56 21.24
CA ALA A 208 9.63 9.25 21.85
C ALA A 208 9.85 9.30 23.38
N GLU A 209 10.37 10.43 23.91
CA GLU A 209 10.50 10.67 25.36
C GLU A 209 9.16 10.91 26.05
N VAL A 210 8.13 11.37 25.31
CA VAL A 210 6.87 11.83 25.90
C VAL A 210 5.69 10.94 25.55
N LEU A 211 5.62 10.45 24.31
CA LEU A 211 4.50 9.60 23.90
C LEU A 211 4.60 8.20 24.49
N ASP A 212 3.43 7.67 24.86
CA ASP A 212 3.30 6.31 25.37
C ASP A 212 3.41 5.26 24.24
N LEU A 213 3.55 4.00 24.64
CA LEU A 213 3.58 2.85 23.73
C LEU A 213 2.19 2.55 23.10
N THR A 214 1.13 2.94 23.81
CA THR A 214 -0.26 2.80 23.33
C THR A 214 -0.79 4.14 22.85
N PRO A 215 -1.59 4.17 21.76
CA PRO A 215 -2.11 5.43 21.23
C PRO A 215 -3.16 6.04 22.17
N GLY A 216 -3.03 7.33 22.45
CA GLY A 216 -3.99 8.10 23.22
C GLY A 216 -4.37 7.46 24.57
N ARG A 217 -5.67 7.21 24.78
CA ARG A 217 -6.19 6.51 25.97
C ARG A 217 -6.33 5.00 25.80
N GLY A 218 -5.80 4.42 24.71
CA GLY A 218 -5.85 2.99 24.42
C GLY A 218 -7.24 2.48 24.00
N ILE A 219 -8.11 3.34 23.51
CA ILE A 219 -9.43 2.98 22.99
C ILE A 219 -9.41 2.91 21.46
N ASP A 220 -10.37 2.21 20.85
CA ASP A 220 -10.43 1.98 19.41
C ASP A 220 -10.41 3.25 18.55
N SER A 221 -10.98 4.36 19.06
CA SER A 221 -10.95 5.65 18.37
C SER A 221 -9.56 6.29 18.28
N ASP A 222 -8.63 5.86 19.14
CA ASP A 222 -7.26 6.37 19.16
C ASP A 222 -6.31 5.56 18.28
N LEU A 223 -6.73 4.42 17.76
CA LEU A 223 -5.94 3.62 16.83
C LEU A 223 -5.57 4.44 15.59
N GLY A 224 -4.27 4.48 15.27
CA GLY A 224 -3.72 5.31 14.20
C GLY A 224 -3.16 6.65 14.67
N ARG A 225 -3.24 6.99 15.96
CA ARG A 225 -2.53 8.13 16.56
C ARG A 225 -1.05 7.80 16.76
N ALA A 226 -0.22 8.83 16.79
CA ALA A 226 1.22 8.67 17.00
C ALA A 226 1.52 8.11 18.41
N THR A 227 2.53 7.25 18.47
CA THR A 227 3.03 6.61 19.69
C THR A 227 4.54 6.75 19.75
N LYS A 228 5.15 6.37 20.87
CA LYS A 228 6.59 6.20 20.99
C LYS A 228 7.15 5.31 19.88
N GLY A 229 6.49 4.18 19.61
CA GLY A 229 6.90 3.27 18.54
C GLY A 229 6.82 3.91 17.16
N ALA A 230 5.80 4.72 16.88
CA ALA A 230 5.67 5.44 15.60
C ALA A 230 6.80 6.47 15.41
N ALA A 231 7.20 7.18 16.48
CA ALA A 231 8.31 8.14 16.42
C ALA A 231 9.65 7.44 16.13
N LEU A 232 9.93 6.33 16.82
CA LEU A 232 11.13 5.54 16.57
C LEU A 232 11.14 4.89 15.19
N ALA A 233 9.99 4.42 14.70
CA ALA A 233 9.86 3.86 13.35
C ALA A 233 10.10 4.92 12.26
N LEU A 234 9.59 6.14 12.45
CA LEU A 234 9.91 7.26 11.56
C LEU A 234 11.41 7.54 11.57
N LYS A 235 12.05 7.60 12.73
CA LYS A 235 13.51 7.81 12.86
C LYS A 235 14.28 6.71 12.14
N SER A 236 13.89 5.43 12.30
CA SER A 236 14.49 4.30 11.58
C SER A 236 14.44 4.49 10.07
N ARG A 237 13.28 4.82 9.51
CA ARG A 237 13.13 5.04 8.06
C ARG A 237 13.93 6.26 7.59
N VAL A 238 13.91 7.35 8.33
CA VAL A 238 14.65 8.59 8.01
C VAL A 238 16.15 8.34 7.96
N LEU A 239 16.71 7.64 8.95
CA LEU A 239 18.14 7.36 9.01
C LEU A 239 18.57 6.31 7.98
N LEU A 240 17.74 5.32 7.67
CA LEU A 240 17.98 4.40 6.57
C LEU A 240 18.10 5.13 5.23
N TYR A 241 17.19 6.09 4.98
CA TYR A 241 17.25 6.93 3.78
C TYR A 241 18.49 7.82 3.78
N ALA A 242 18.81 8.45 4.90
CA ALA A 242 19.99 9.32 5.04
C ALA A 242 21.32 8.58 4.82
N ALA A 243 21.38 7.28 5.13
CA ALA A 243 22.53 6.42 4.87
C ALA A 243 22.58 5.91 3.42
N SER A 244 21.45 5.94 2.69
CA SER A 244 21.34 5.39 1.34
C SER A 244 22.05 6.29 0.31
N PRO A 245 22.63 5.72 -0.77
CA PRO A 245 23.46 6.45 -1.74
C PRO A 245 22.87 7.75 -2.31
N LEU A 246 21.57 7.77 -2.60
CA LEU A 246 20.92 8.98 -3.16
C LEU A 246 20.96 10.16 -2.18
N TYR A 247 20.80 9.92 -0.88
CA TYR A 247 20.72 10.99 0.12
C TYR A 247 22.08 11.44 0.63
N LEU A 248 23.10 10.62 0.45
CA LEU A 248 24.49 11.00 0.70
C LEU A 248 25.01 11.99 -0.36
N ASP A 249 24.58 11.80 -1.61
CA ASP A 249 24.94 12.69 -2.74
C ASP A 249 23.71 12.90 -3.63
N TRP A 250 22.74 13.65 -3.12
CA TRP A 250 21.43 13.86 -3.73
C TRP A 250 21.46 14.68 -5.03
N GLN A 251 22.58 15.34 -5.34
CA GLN A 251 22.79 16.11 -6.58
C GLN A 251 23.44 15.29 -7.68
N ASN A 252 24.04 14.15 -7.34
CA ASN A 252 24.68 13.25 -8.29
C ASN A 252 23.79 12.01 -8.53
N PHE A 253 23.30 11.85 -9.74
CA PHE A 253 22.45 10.73 -10.14
C PHE A 253 23.22 9.60 -10.83
N SER A 254 24.56 9.62 -10.84
CA SER A 254 25.38 8.53 -11.38
C SER A 254 25.15 7.24 -10.58
N GLU A 255 24.94 6.14 -11.27
CA GLU A 255 24.83 4.80 -10.68
C GLU A 255 26.20 4.11 -10.52
N SER A 256 27.25 4.65 -11.14
CA SER A 256 28.59 4.06 -11.14
C SER A 256 29.44 4.38 -9.92
N ASP A 257 29.13 5.45 -9.20
CA ASP A 257 29.87 5.90 -8.02
C ASP A 257 28.87 6.06 -6.86
N LEU A 258 28.76 5.00 -6.04
CA LEU A 258 27.81 4.93 -4.93
C LEU A 258 28.52 5.32 -3.65
N PRO A 259 28.25 6.54 -3.10
CA PRO A 259 28.81 6.93 -1.81
C PRO A 259 28.26 6.04 -0.69
N SER A 260 29.11 5.79 0.31
CA SER A 260 28.73 5.08 1.52
C SER A 260 29.29 5.78 2.75
N ASP A 261 28.52 5.80 3.82
CA ASP A 261 28.89 6.36 5.11
C ASP A 261 28.56 5.36 6.23
N MET A 262 29.60 4.73 6.76
CA MET A 262 29.49 3.67 7.76
C MET A 262 28.82 4.15 9.05
N GLU A 263 29.06 5.40 9.49
CA GLU A 263 28.45 5.92 10.71
C GLU A 263 26.94 6.18 10.52
N LYS A 264 26.54 6.60 9.32
CA LYS A 264 25.12 6.75 9.00
C LYS A 264 24.42 5.39 8.94
N TRP A 265 25.04 4.37 8.36
CA TRP A 265 24.49 3.00 8.36
C TRP A 265 24.37 2.43 9.77
N LYS A 266 25.38 2.65 10.62
CA LYS A 266 25.34 2.26 12.03
C LYS A 266 24.21 2.96 12.78
N ALA A 267 24.02 4.26 12.55
CA ALA A 267 22.93 5.03 13.15
C ALA A 267 21.55 4.51 12.67
N ALA A 268 21.42 4.13 11.41
CA ALA A 268 20.21 3.54 10.84
C ALA A 268 19.91 2.16 11.50
N ALA A 269 20.92 1.31 11.66
CA ALA A 269 20.79 0.03 12.34
C ALA A 269 20.33 0.22 13.79
N GLN A 270 20.96 1.14 14.53
CA GLN A 270 20.57 1.41 15.92
C GLN A 270 19.13 1.92 16.02
N ALA A 271 18.71 2.82 15.13
CA ALA A 271 17.35 3.34 15.15
C ALA A 271 16.28 2.27 14.85
N ALA A 272 16.60 1.31 13.99
CA ALA A 272 15.72 0.15 13.79
C ALA A 272 15.71 -0.77 15.01
N LYS A 273 16.87 -0.99 15.61
CA LYS A 273 17.00 -1.80 16.84
C LYS A 273 16.22 -1.19 18.01
N ASP A 274 16.20 0.14 18.14
CA ASP A 274 15.44 0.83 19.19
C ASP A 274 13.93 0.53 19.12
N VAL A 275 13.37 0.35 17.91
CA VAL A 275 11.98 -0.09 17.74
C VAL A 275 11.80 -1.55 18.15
N ILE A 276 12.73 -2.41 17.75
CA ILE A 276 12.71 -3.85 18.04
C ILE A 276 12.76 -4.08 19.56
N ASP A 277 13.63 -3.34 20.25
CA ASP A 277 13.87 -3.46 21.69
C ASP A 277 12.70 -2.97 22.55
N LEU A 278 11.71 -2.28 21.98
CA LEU A 278 10.45 -2.01 22.68
C LEU A 278 9.74 -3.32 23.09
N GLY A 279 9.92 -4.40 22.34
CA GLY A 279 9.41 -5.74 22.66
C GLY A 279 7.88 -5.89 22.65
N ILE A 280 7.15 -4.89 22.12
CA ILE A 280 5.68 -4.87 22.11
C ILE A 280 5.07 -5.25 20.75
N TYR A 281 5.88 -5.24 19.70
CA TYR A 281 5.45 -5.60 18.36
C TYR A 281 5.87 -7.04 18.02
N SER A 282 5.05 -7.74 17.24
CA SER A 282 5.36 -9.05 16.71
C SER A 282 4.77 -9.21 15.30
N LEU A 283 5.42 -10.01 14.45
CA LEU A 283 4.88 -10.32 13.13
C LEU A 283 3.52 -10.99 13.26
N TYR A 284 2.55 -10.53 12.51
CA TYR A 284 1.22 -11.14 12.47
C TYR A 284 1.27 -12.49 11.76
N GLY A 285 0.62 -13.50 12.30
CA GLY A 285 0.79 -14.90 11.88
C GLY A 285 0.37 -15.22 10.44
N SER A 286 -0.40 -14.35 9.77
CA SER A 286 -0.89 -14.59 8.41
C SER A 286 -0.75 -13.34 7.56
N TYR A 287 0.19 -13.35 6.61
CA TYR A 287 0.33 -12.27 5.62
C TYR A 287 -0.95 -12.04 4.83
N ALA A 288 -1.64 -13.10 4.43
CA ALA A 288 -2.86 -13.02 3.62
C ALA A 288 -4.02 -12.28 4.30
N THR A 289 -4.07 -12.27 5.63
CA THR A 289 -5.14 -11.63 6.41
C THR A 289 -4.67 -10.37 7.16
N LEU A 290 -3.39 -10.05 7.11
CA LEU A 290 -2.81 -8.89 7.80
C LEU A 290 -3.52 -7.58 7.42
N PHE A 291 -3.85 -7.42 6.14
CA PHE A 291 -4.44 -6.20 5.58
C PHE A 291 -5.98 -6.22 5.50
N LYS A 292 -6.61 -7.32 5.96
CA LYS A 292 -8.07 -7.48 5.95
C LYS A 292 -8.68 -7.05 7.28
N ASN A 293 -9.15 -5.81 7.39
CA ASN A 293 -9.92 -5.29 8.54
C ASN A 293 -9.38 -5.60 9.95
N ASN A 294 -8.10 -5.86 10.06
CA ASN A 294 -7.48 -6.23 11.32
C ASN A 294 -6.81 -5.00 11.96
N PHE A 295 -7.62 -4.10 12.49
CA PHE A 295 -7.15 -2.83 13.08
C PHE A 295 -6.32 -3.02 14.35
N GLN A 296 -6.53 -4.11 15.07
CA GLN A 296 -5.84 -4.44 16.32
C GLN A 296 -4.92 -5.64 16.11
N ASN A 297 -3.78 -5.43 15.46
CA ASN A 297 -2.78 -6.48 15.35
C ASN A 297 -1.43 -6.00 15.91
N SER A 298 -0.59 -6.95 16.24
CA SER A 298 0.70 -6.70 16.88
C SER A 298 1.78 -6.21 15.92
N GLU A 299 1.54 -6.19 14.61
CA GLU A 299 2.55 -5.85 13.62
C GLU A 299 2.50 -4.37 13.21
N PHE A 300 1.30 -3.75 13.18
CA PHE A 300 1.19 -2.34 12.81
C PHE A 300 1.68 -1.42 13.92
N ILE A 301 2.65 -0.58 13.58
CA ILE A 301 3.21 0.46 14.46
C ILE A 301 2.45 1.76 14.29
N LEU A 302 2.17 2.13 13.04
CA LEU A 302 1.32 3.26 12.68
C LEU A 302 0.55 2.94 11.41
N MET A 303 -0.74 3.25 11.40
CA MET A 303 -1.62 3.01 10.27
C MET A 303 -2.58 4.18 10.06
N ARG A 304 -3.03 4.36 8.81
CA ARG A 304 -4.17 5.20 8.49
C ARG A 304 -5.40 4.34 8.27
N ARG A 305 -6.48 4.67 8.96
CA ARG A 305 -7.76 3.95 8.86
C ARG A 305 -8.69 4.69 7.92
N TYR A 306 -9.40 3.94 7.10
CA TYR A 306 -10.46 4.44 6.22
C TYR A 306 -11.81 3.95 6.72
N GLY A 307 -12.81 4.82 6.65
CA GLY A 307 -14.19 4.43 6.85
C GLY A 307 -14.68 3.48 5.77
N ASN A 308 -15.78 2.82 6.03
CA ASN A 308 -16.35 1.86 5.08
C ASN A 308 -16.71 2.55 3.76
N ASN A 309 -16.12 2.06 2.69
CA ASN A 309 -16.44 2.42 1.30
C ASN A 309 -16.12 1.23 0.38
N SER A 310 -16.36 1.36 -0.89
CA SER A 310 -16.06 0.35 -1.90
C SER A 310 -15.23 0.91 -3.07
N ASP A 311 -14.60 2.05 -2.88
CA ASP A 311 -13.92 2.74 -3.97
C ASP A 311 -12.67 1.97 -4.42
N PHE A 312 -11.94 1.38 -3.47
CA PHE A 312 -10.72 0.63 -3.80
C PHE A 312 -11.06 -0.64 -4.60
N GLU A 313 -12.11 -1.36 -4.21
CA GLU A 313 -12.62 -2.52 -4.95
C GLU A 313 -13.14 -2.14 -6.34
N LYS A 314 -13.89 -1.03 -6.43
CA LYS A 314 -14.41 -0.53 -7.69
C LYS A 314 -13.30 -0.24 -8.71
N TYR A 315 -12.20 0.31 -8.26
CA TYR A 315 -11.06 0.57 -9.14
C TYR A 315 -10.25 -0.68 -9.47
N ASN A 316 -10.14 -1.67 -8.56
CA ASN A 316 -9.15 -2.73 -8.68
C ASN A 316 -9.70 -4.15 -8.88
N PHE A 317 -11.00 -4.40 -8.68
CA PHE A 317 -11.56 -5.71 -9.01
C PHE A 317 -11.41 -6.01 -10.49
N PRO A 318 -11.21 -7.30 -10.86
CA PRO A 318 -11.35 -7.73 -12.25
C PRO A 318 -12.72 -7.36 -12.83
N VAL A 319 -12.78 -7.19 -14.13
CA VAL A 319 -13.97 -6.66 -14.84
C VAL A 319 -15.21 -7.52 -14.61
N SER A 320 -15.05 -8.83 -14.60
CA SER A 320 -16.17 -9.76 -14.36
C SER A 320 -16.82 -9.62 -12.98
N TYR A 321 -16.11 -8.98 -12.02
CA TYR A 321 -16.62 -8.69 -10.68
C TYR A 321 -17.09 -7.23 -10.51
N GLY A 322 -17.17 -6.48 -11.60
CA GLY A 322 -17.69 -5.10 -11.65
C GLY A 322 -16.64 -4.02 -11.40
N GLY A 323 -15.35 -4.36 -11.32
CA GLY A 323 -14.25 -3.40 -11.24
C GLY A 323 -13.78 -2.92 -12.62
N VAL A 324 -12.75 -2.06 -12.62
CA VAL A 324 -12.12 -1.54 -13.84
C VAL A 324 -10.65 -1.97 -13.97
N GLY A 325 -10.26 -3.03 -13.26
CA GLY A 325 -8.97 -3.67 -13.39
C GLY A 325 -7.75 -2.90 -12.88
N GLY A 326 -7.91 -1.68 -12.45
CA GLY A 326 -6.94 -0.68 -11.97
C GLY A 326 -5.46 -1.07 -12.00
N ILE A 327 -4.96 -1.54 -10.86
CA ILE A 327 -3.55 -1.91 -10.69
C ILE A 327 -3.31 -3.33 -11.19
N ASN A 328 -2.39 -3.46 -12.15
CA ASN A 328 -1.98 -4.71 -12.76
C ASN A 328 -0.54 -5.04 -12.37
N PRO A 329 -0.32 -5.98 -11.45
CA PRO A 329 1.03 -6.44 -11.11
C PRO A 329 1.80 -6.88 -12.35
N SER A 330 3.09 -6.60 -12.40
CA SER A 330 3.97 -6.99 -13.51
C SER A 330 4.49 -8.42 -13.35
N LEU A 331 4.94 -9.01 -14.45
CA LEU A 331 5.70 -10.25 -14.40
C LEU A 331 7.05 -10.06 -13.70
N ASN A 332 7.65 -8.86 -13.79
CA ASN A 332 8.87 -8.49 -13.06
C ASN A 332 8.71 -8.67 -11.53
N LEU A 333 7.55 -8.28 -10.99
CA LEU A 333 7.23 -8.53 -9.59
C LEU A 333 6.93 -10.01 -9.34
N VAL A 334 6.11 -10.65 -10.18
CA VAL A 334 5.77 -12.08 -10.03
C VAL A 334 7.03 -12.95 -10.01
N ASP A 335 8.00 -12.67 -10.87
CA ASP A 335 9.28 -13.41 -10.92
C ASP A 335 10.17 -13.14 -9.68
N SER A 336 9.89 -12.09 -8.92
CA SER A 336 10.62 -11.81 -7.68
C SER A 336 10.23 -12.71 -6.52
N TYR A 337 9.03 -13.31 -6.54
CA TYR A 337 8.65 -14.31 -5.55
C TYR A 337 9.44 -15.59 -5.77
N GLU A 338 10.03 -16.13 -4.73
CA GLU A 338 10.82 -17.37 -4.78
C GLU A 338 9.93 -18.62 -4.91
N MET A 339 10.53 -19.75 -5.19
CA MET A 339 9.92 -21.06 -5.04
C MET A 339 9.76 -21.39 -3.55
N LYS A 340 8.91 -22.35 -3.20
CA LYS A 340 8.71 -22.78 -1.79
C LYS A 340 9.96 -23.34 -1.12
N ASP A 341 10.91 -23.83 -1.90
CA ASP A 341 12.19 -24.32 -1.41
C ASP A 341 13.24 -23.21 -1.22
N GLY A 342 12.89 -21.95 -1.50
CA GLY A 342 13.77 -20.78 -1.40
C GLY A 342 14.68 -20.55 -2.59
N SER A 343 14.55 -21.36 -3.64
CA SER A 343 15.25 -21.13 -4.92
C SER A 343 14.59 -20.00 -5.71
N TYR A 344 15.36 -19.36 -6.58
CA TYR A 344 14.81 -18.37 -7.50
C TYR A 344 13.97 -19.04 -8.57
N PHE A 345 12.87 -18.43 -8.92
CA PHE A 345 12.08 -18.83 -10.08
C PHE A 345 12.90 -18.64 -11.38
N SER A 346 12.82 -19.58 -12.30
CA SER A 346 13.46 -19.49 -13.61
C SER A 346 12.53 -20.00 -14.70
N TRP A 347 12.39 -19.22 -15.76
CA TRP A 347 11.70 -19.63 -17.00
C TRP A 347 12.48 -20.67 -17.80
N GLU A 348 13.78 -20.85 -17.54
CA GLU A 348 14.62 -21.87 -18.16
C GLU A 348 14.34 -23.26 -17.57
N ASN A 349 13.75 -23.33 -16.39
CA ASN A 349 13.29 -24.58 -15.83
C ASN A 349 11.92 -24.92 -16.45
N GLU A 350 11.87 -26.00 -17.24
CA GLU A 350 10.68 -26.41 -17.98
C GLU A 350 9.46 -26.64 -17.05
N GLU A 351 9.64 -27.23 -15.89
CA GLU A 351 8.58 -27.47 -14.92
C GLU A 351 7.99 -26.15 -14.40
N ASN A 352 8.86 -25.20 -14.07
CA ASN A 352 8.45 -23.86 -13.66
C ASN A 352 7.75 -23.10 -14.78
N ALA A 353 8.26 -23.18 -16.01
CA ALA A 353 7.69 -22.49 -17.18
C ALA A 353 6.29 -23.00 -17.55
N VAL A 354 6.04 -24.31 -17.37
CA VAL A 354 4.72 -24.92 -17.61
C VAL A 354 3.70 -24.51 -16.54
N ARG A 355 4.15 -24.28 -15.32
CA ARG A 355 3.28 -23.96 -14.16
C ARG A 355 3.83 -22.82 -13.33
N PRO A 356 3.96 -21.61 -13.88
CA PRO A 356 4.69 -20.50 -13.25
C PRO A 356 4.08 -20.00 -11.94
N GLN A 357 2.83 -20.34 -11.62
CA GLN A 357 2.14 -19.96 -10.39
C GLN A 357 2.25 -21.00 -9.27
N PHE A 358 2.75 -22.21 -9.54
CA PHE A 358 2.78 -23.28 -8.56
C PHE A 358 4.09 -23.34 -7.78
N TYR A 359 3.99 -23.83 -6.56
CA TYR A 359 5.14 -24.01 -5.66
C TYR A 359 5.94 -22.72 -5.40
N ARG A 360 5.25 -21.58 -5.46
CA ARG A 360 5.82 -20.26 -5.20
C ARG A 360 5.60 -19.86 -3.73
N ASP A 361 6.33 -18.85 -3.31
CA ASP A 361 6.08 -18.12 -2.06
C ASP A 361 4.59 -17.83 -1.87
N ASP A 362 4.03 -18.16 -0.70
CA ASP A 362 2.59 -18.02 -0.44
C ASP A 362 2.12 -16.56 -0.50
N ARG A 363 3.03 -15.59 -0.34
CA ARG A 363 2.73 -14.16 -0.50
C ARG A 363 2.35 -13.80 -1.94
N LEU A 364 2.79 -14.56 -2.95
CA LEU A 364 2.35 -14.36 -4.32
C LEU A 364 0.82 -14.44 -4.41
N ASN A 365 0.23 -15.52 -3.92
CA ASN A 365 -1.22 -15.73 -3.95
C ASN A 365 -1.99 -14.82 -2.99
N ALA A 366 -1.31 -14.26 -1.98
CA ALA A 366 -1.90 -13.28 -1.07
C ALA A 366 -1.94 -11.85 -1.65
N THR A 367 -1.00 -11.55 -2.56
CA THR A 367 -0.80 -10.21 -3.14
C THR A 367 -1.45 -10.08 -4.52
N ILE A 368 -1.47 -11.14 -5.32
CA ILE A 368 -1.82 -11.12 -6.75
C ILE A 368 -2.91 -12.16 -7.05
N LEU A 369 -3.90 -11.76 -7.83
CA LEU A 369 -4.85 -12.67 -8.47
C LEU A 369 -4.24 -13.17 -9.78
N LEU A 370 -3.90 -14.44 -9.77
CA LEU A 370 -3.39 -15.17 -10.92
C LEU A 370 -4.56 -15.76 -11.72
N ASN A 371 -4.28 -16.20 -12.95
CA ASN A 371 -5.29 -16.94 -13.70
C ASN A 371 -5.74 -18.19 -12.94
N ASP A 372 -7.02 -18.49 -13.01
CA ASP A 372 -7.70 -19.57 -12.26
C ASP A 372 -7.69 -19.41 -10.73
N SER A 373 -7.18 -18.30 -10.18
CA SER A 373 -7.38 -18.02 -8.76
C SER A 373 -8.87 -17.99 -8.42
N VAL A 374 -9.25 -18.69 -7.37
CA VAL A 374 -10.63 -18.61 -6.88
C VAL A 374 -10.84 -17.26 -6.17
N TRP A 375 -11.77 -16.48 -6.68
CA TRP A 375 -12.20 -15.22 -6.12
C TRP A 375 -13.72 -15.18 -6.06
N LYS A 376 -14.29 -14.89 -4.91
CA LYS A 376 -15.76 -14.90 -4.70
C LYS A 376 -16.42 -16.17 -5.22
N SER A 377 -15.83 -17.33 -4.95
CA SER A 377 -16.30 -18.66 -5.34
C SER A 377 -16.27 -18.96 -6.85
N THR A 378 -15.68 -18.11 -7.68
CA THR A 378 -15.46 -18.36 -9.11
C THR A 378 -14.01 -18.15 -9.50
N ALA A 379 -13.57 -18.79 -10.58
CA ALA A 379 -12.21 -18.61 -11.08
C ALA A 379 -12.08 -17.29 -11.85
N VAL A 380 -10.98 -16.59 -11.63
CA VAL A 380 -10.61 -15.40 -12.43
C VAL A 380 -10.07 -15.89 -13.77
N GLU A 381 -10.58 -15.33 -14.86
CA GLU A 381 -10.29 -15.79 -16.23
C GLU A 381 -9.38 -14.77 -16.94
N ASN A 382 -8.06 -14.74 -16.56
CA ASN A 382 -7.09 -13.80 -17.14
C ASN A 382 -6.54 -14.22 -18.51
N TRP A 383 -6.92 -15.40 -19.00
CA TRP A 383 -6.48 -15.90 -20.29
C TRP A 383 -7.07 -15.10 -21.46
N ASP A 384 -6.40 -15.10 -22.62
CA ASP A 384 -6.85 -14.39 -23.82
C ASP A 384 -8.20 -14.94 -24.33
N GLY A 385 -9.21 -14.10 -24.30
CA GLY A 385 -10.61 -14.47 -24.53
C GLY A 385 -11.40 -14.84 -23.29
N GLY A 386 -10.77 -14.85 -22.09
CA GLY A 386 -11.45 -14.95 -20.80
C GLY A 386 -12.14 -13.65 -20.41
N LYS A 387 -13.04 -13.71 -19.41
CA LYS A 387 -13.84 -12.55 -18.97
C LYS A 387 -12.99 -11.39 -18.40
N ASP A 388 -11.82 -11.73 -17.88
CA ASP A 388 -10.88 -10.81 -17.24
C ASP A 388 -9.56 -10.74 -18.00
N GLY A 389 -9.50 -11.31 -19.21
CA GLY A 389 -8.28 -11.48 -19.99
C GLY A 389 -7.93 -10.29 -20.88
N LEU A 390 -6.76 -10.41 -21.51
CA LEU A 390 -6.28 -9.44 -22.49
C LEU A 390 -7.32 -9.24 -23.62
N GLY A 391 -7.52 -8.00 -24.03
CA GLY A 391 -8.50 -7.65 -25.06
C GLY A 391 -9.88 -7.26 -24.54
N VAL A 392 -10.23 -7.59 -23.30
CA VAL A 392 -11.44 -7.08 -22.65
C VAL A 392 -11.22 -5.63 -22.22
N THR A 393 -12.19 -4.76 -22.45
CA THR A 393 -12.10 -3.34 -22.05
C THR A 393 -11.90 -3.23 -20.53
N ASN A 394 -10.95 -2.44 -20.11
CA ASN A 394 -10.56 -2.25 -18.70
C ASN A 394 -10.03 -3.51 -18.01
N ALA A 395 -9.76 -4.59 -18.72
CA ALA A 395 -9.10 -5.74 -18.13
C ALA A 395 -7.59 -5.53 -18.00
N THR A 396 -6.93 -6.48 -17.33
CA THR A 396 -5.50 -6.44 -17.10
C THR A 396 -4.68 -6.24 -18.38
N LYS A 397 -3.59 -5.50 -18.27
CA LYS A 397 -2.57 -5.34 -19.33
C LYS A 397 -1.41 -6.32 -19.18
N THR A 398 -1.26 -6.90 -18.00
CA THR A 398 -0.13 -7.76 -17.63
C THR A 398 -0.48 -9.24 -17.51
N GLY A 399 -1.77 -9.58 -17.50
CA GLY A 399 -2.25 -10.93 -17.19
C GLY A 399 -2.48 -11.18 -15.70
N PHE A 400 -2.31 -10.15 -14.85
CA PHE A 400 -2.45 -10.25 -13.40
C PHE A 400 -3.36 -9.13 -12.86
N TYR A 401 -3.95 -9.35 -11.68
CA TYR A 401 -4.70 -8.34 -10.94
C TYR A 401 -4.18 -8.22 -9.51
N LEU A 402 -4.28 -7.05 -8.93
CA LEU A 402 -4.04 -6.84 -7.52
C LEU A 402 -5.03 -7.67 -6.68
N LYS A 403 -4.56 -8.25 -5.56
CA LYS A 403 -5.38 -8.92 -4.54
C LYS A 403 -5.25 -8.29 -3.17
N LYS A 404 -4.04 -7.85 -2.85
CA LYS A 404 -3.73 -7.22 -1.56
C LYS A 404 -4.69 -6.07 -1.28
N TYR A 405 -5.19 -5.98 -0.06
CA TYR A 405 -6.20 -5.03 0.43
C TYR A 405 -7.63 -5.26 -0.05
N LEU A 406 -7.86 -5.95 -1.16
CA LEU A 406 -9.21 -6.18 -1.69
C LEU A 406 -10.03 -7.11 -0.78
N ASN A 407 -11.30 -6.77 -0.59
CA ASN A 407 -12.22 -7.58 0.20
C ASN A 407 -13.23 -8.31 -0.68
N GLU A 408 -13.26 -9.63 -0.53
CA GLU A 408 -14.16 -10.52 -1.27
C GLU A 408 -15.65 -10.29 -0.95
N ASP A 409 -15.96 -9.75 0.24
CA ASP A 409 -17.34 -9.53 0.69
C ASP A 409 -18.00 -8.29 0.04
N VAL A 410 -17.20 -7.37 -0.53
CA VAL A 410 -17.72 -6.20 -1.24
C VAL A 410 -18.31 -6.62 -2.58
N ASN A 411 -19.57 -6.28 -2.86
CA ASN A 411 -20.24 -6.53 -4.13
C ASN A 411 -20.60 -5.23 -4.84
N ILE A 412 -19.77 -4.86 -5.82
CA ILE A 412 -19.95 -3.61 -6.57
C ILE A 412 -21.13 -3.70 -7.51
N GLN A 413 -21.40 -4.87 -8.12
CA GLN A 413 -22.47 -5.06 -9.12
C GLN A 413 -23.86 -4.86 -8.51
N THR A 414 -24.07 -5.26 -7.27
CA THR A 414 -25.35 -5.10 -6.58
C THR A 414 -25.38 -3.87 -5.66
N GLY A 415 -24.27 -3.15 -5.54
CA GLY A 415 -24.11 -2.05 -4.58
C GLY A 415 -24.09 -2.50 -3.12
N GLY A 416 -23.86 -3.80 -2.88
CA GLY A 416 -23.81 -4.40 -1.55
C GLY A 416 -22.39 -4.45 -0.98
N GLY A 417 -22.29 -4.17 0.31
CA GLY A 417 -21.04 -4.23 1.07
C GLY A 417 -20.17 -2.99 0.88
N SER A 418 -19.64 -2.54 1.98
CA SER A 418 -18.57 -1.56 2.05
C SER A 418 -17.63 -1.98 3.15
N GLN A 419 -16.35 -1.68 3.02
CA GLN A 419 -15.34 -2.16 3.94
C GLN A 419 -14.43 -1.02 4.36
N GLY A 420 -13.99 -1.05 5.62
CA GLY A 420 -12.91 -0.19 6.07
C GLY A 420 -11.57 -0.76 5.62
N HIS A 421 -10.67 0.12 5.20
CA HIS A 421 -9.34 -0.26 4.78
C HIS A 421 -8.28 0.26 5.75
N ILE A 422 -7.12 -0.42 5.76
CA ILE A 422 -5.96 -0.02 6.55
C ILE A 422 -4.82 0.27 5.58
N TRP A 423 -4.27 1.47 5.66
CA TRP A 423 -3.00 1.78 5.02
C TRP A 423 -1.88 1.72 6.05
N PRO A 424 -0.94 0.77 5.97
CA PRO A 424 0.19 0.70 6.88
C PRO A 424 1.15 1.85 6.60
N LEU A 425 1.45 2.66 7.60
CA LEU A 425 2.49 3.68 7.53
C LEU A 425 3.83 3.12 8.00
N PHE A 426 3.80 2.37 9.10
CA PHE A 426 4.93 1.61 9.65
C PHE A 426 4.44 0.27 10.20
N ARG A 427 5.18 -0.80 9.93
CA ARG A 427 4.96 -2.13 10.48
C ARG A 427 6.27 -2.85 10.77
N LEU A 428 6.24 -3.81 11.68
CA LEU A 428 7.44 -4.45 12.21
C LEU A 428 8.30 -5.15 11.13
N ALA A 429 7.67 -5.75 10.12
CA ALA A 429 8.45 -6.38 9.04
C ALA A 429 9.35 -5.38 8.30
N GLU A 430 8.89 -4.16 8.06
CA GLU A 430 9.75 -3.10 7.52
C GLU A 430 10.93 -2.81 8.45
N ILE A 431 10.70 -2.73 9.76
CA ILE A 431 11.75 -2.44 10.73
C ILE A 431 12.81 -3.55 10.76
N TYR A 432 12.39 -4.82 10.68
CA TYR A 432 13.32 -5.94 10.59
C TYR A 432 14.19 -5.85 9.33
N LEU A 433 13.59 -5.50 8.19
CA LEU A 433 14.32 -5.35 6.94
C LEU A 433 15.18 -4.08 6.91
N ASN A 434 14.77 -2.99 7.56
CA ASN A 434 15.60 -1.79 7.75
C ASN A 434 16.85 -2.11 8.57
N TYR A 435 16.68 -2.89 9.65
CA TYR A 435 17.78 -3.32 10.52
C TYR A 435 18.76 -4.21 9.76
N ALA A 436 18.25 -5.23 9.08
CA ALA A 436 19.08 -6.16 8.31
C ALA A 436 19.84 -5.45 7.17
N GLU A 437 19.20 -4.53 6.44
CA GLU A 437 19.84 -3.74 5.39
C GLU A 437 20.96 -2.88 5.96
N ALA A 438 20.69 -2.13 7.01
CA ALA A 438 21.68 -1.24 7.62
C ALA A 438 22.87 -2.02 8.22
N LEU A 439 22.63 -3.17 8.86
CA LEU A 439 23.69 -4.04 9.35
C LEU A 439 24.54 -4.59 8.22
N ASN A 440 23.92 -5.05 7.12
CA ASN A 440 24.67 -5.61 6.00
C ASN A 440 25.64 -4.59 5.38
N GLU A 441 25.30 -3.30 5.43
CA GLU A 441 26.16 -2.25 4.87
C GLU A 441 27.29 -1.84 5.83
N TYR A 442 27.13 -2.00 7.16
CA TYR A 442 28.11 -1.54 8.12
C TYR A 442 28.83 -2.65 8.89
N ASP A 443 28.19 -3.79 9.12
CA ASP A 443 28.71 -4.95 9.87
C ASP A 443 28.26 -6.27 9.21
N PRO A 444 28.76 -6.58 8.00
CA PRO A 444 28.21 -7.65 7.15
C PRO A 444 28.36 -9.07 7.73
N GLU A 445 29.22 -9.26 8.73
CA GLU A 445 29.39 -10.55 9.42
C GLU A 445 28.39 -10.73 10.59
N ASN A 446 27.52 -9.77 10.85
CA ASN A 446 26.60 -9.81 11.97
C ASN A 446 25.49 -10.86 11.77
N ALA A 447 25.37 -11.77 12.72
CA ALA A 447 24.38 -12.86 12.64
C ALA A 447 22.92 -12.37 12.63
N ASP A 448 22.64 -11.21 13.20
CA ASP A 448 21.30 -10.61 13.22
C ASP A 448 20.77 -10.35 11.81
N ILE A 449 21.63 -10.14 10.81
CA ILE A 449 21.20 -9.90 9.42
C ILE A 449 20.31 -11.06 8.95
N ALA A 450 20.86 -12.27 8.97
CA ALA A 450 20.14 -13.46 8.56
C ALA A 450 18.97 -13.76 9.51
N GLU A 451 19.12 -13.54 10.81
CA GLU A 451 18.07 -13.78 11.80
C GLU A 451 16.82 -12.96 11.50
N TYR A 452 16.94 -11.65 11.32
CA TYR A 452 15.77 -10.77 11.13
C TYR A 452 15.13 -10.92 9.75
N VAL A 453 15.90 -11.20 8.70
CA VAL A 453 15.33 -11.58 7.40
C VAL A 453 14.59 -12.92 7.51
N ASN A 454 15.17 -13.91 8.18
CA ASN A 454 14.55 -15.23 8.35
C ASN A 454 13.26 -15.19 9.19
N ARG A 455 13.12 -14.26 10.13
CA ARG A 455 11.84 -14.05 10.85
C ARG A 455 10.71 -13.65 9.89
N VAL A 456 10.98 -12.76 8.93
CA VAL A 456 10.01 -12.37 7.89
C VAL A 456 9.71 -13.55 6.97
N ARG A 457 10.74 -14.25 6.51
CA ARG A 457 10.63 -15.42 5.64
C ARG A 457 9.83 -16.56 6.30
N SER A 458 10.14 -16.88 7.54
CA SER A 458 9.46 -17.95 8.29
C SER A 458 7.97 -17.69 8.47
N ARG A 459 7.56 -16.42 8.72
CA ARG A 459 6.16 -16.03 8.77
C ARG A 459 5.43 -16.32 7.46
N ALA A 460 6.14 -16.19 6.32
CA ALA A 460 5.62 -16.46 4.98
C ALA A 460 5.76 -17.95 4.56
N GLY A 461 6.25 -18.81 5.43
CA GLY A 461 6.48 -20.23 5.11
C GLY A 461 7.68 -20.48 4.21
N GLN A 462 8.57 -19.50 4.07
CA GLN A 462 9.80 -19.61 3.30
C GLN A 462 10.94 -20.20 4.16
N PRO A 463 11.86 -20.99 3.58
CA PRO A 463 13.02 -21.48 4.30
C PRO A 463 13.97 -20.33 4.65
N ASN A 464 14.84 -20.59 5.61
CA ASN A 464 15.92 -19.69 5.97
C ASN A 464 16.85 -19.42 4.78
N LEU A 465 17.46 -18.24 4.79
CA LEU A 465 18.51 -17.91 3.82
C LEU A 465 19.66 -18.91 3.87
N PRO A 466 20.34 -19.19 2.74
CA PRO A 466 21.56 -19.98 2.73
C PRO A 466 22.63 -19.37 3.65
N SER A 467 23.47 -20.21 4.25
CA SER A 467 24.64 -19.76 4.99
C SER A 467 25.80 -19.40 4.05
N GLY A 468 26.68 -18.50 4.48
CA GLY A 468 27.92 -18.17 3.78
C GLY A 468 27.72 -17.24 2.58
N LEU A 469 26.63 -16.49 2.54
CA LEU A 469 26.43 -15.44 1.55
C LEU A 469 27.45 -14.32 1.76
N THR A 470 28.00 -13.81 0.65
CA THR A 470 28.80 -12.57 0.66
C THR A 470 27.90 -11.37 0.97
N GLN A 471 28.50 -10.22 1.31
CA GLN A 471 27.75 -8.97 1.57
C GLN A 471 26.84 -8.61 0.37
N ASP A 472 27.33 -8.74 -0.86
CA ASP A 472 26.55 -8.41 -2.06
C ASP A 472 25.40 -9.40 -2.29
N GLU A 473 25.64 -10.68 -2.12
CA GLU A 473 24.58 -11.70 -2.22
C GLU A 473 23.52 -11.48 -1.11
N MET A 474 23.95 -11.17 0.09
CA MET A 474 23.03 -10.84 1.19
C MET A 474 22.22 -9.56 0.90
N ARG A 475 22.86 -8.53 0.33
CA ARG A 475 22.19 -7.30 -0.12
C ARG A 475 21.07 -7.60 -1.11
N GLU A 476 21.34 -8.46 -2.10
CA GLU A 476 20.34 -8.86 -3.10
C GLU A 476 19.20 -9.66 -2.45
N ARG A 477 19.48 -10.55 -1.49
CA ARG A 477 18.46 -11.27 -0.74
C ARG A 477 17.58 -10.33 0.09
N ILE A 478 18.18 -9.36 0.79
CA ILE A 478 17.44 -8.36 1.57
C ILE A 478 16.56 -7.50 0.67
N ARG A 479 17.09 -7.00 -0.46
CA ARG A 479 16.34 -6.18 -1.42
C ARG A 479 15.17 -6.95 -2.02
N ARG A 480 15.35 -8.22 -2.36
CA ARG A 480 14.30 -9.10 -2.86
C ARG A 480 13.25 -9.38 -1.81
N GLU A 481 13.66 -9.73 -0.59
CA GLU A 481 12.74 -9.97 0.52
C GLU A 481 11.91 -8.71 0.81
N ARG A 482 12.56 -7.54 0.80
CA ARG A 482 11.90 -6.26 0.97
C ARG A 482 10.88 -5.97 -0.13
N ARG A 483 11.22 -6.25 -1.39
CA ARG A 483 10.31 -6.07 -2.54
C ARG A 483 9.06 -6.94 -2.40
N VAL A 484 9.21 -8.21 -2.06
CA VAL A 484 8.11 -9.18 -1.93
C VAL A 484 7.26 -8.89 -0.70
N GLU A 485 7.90 -8.64 0.44
CA GLU A 485 7.22 -8.42 1.71
C GLU A 485 6.41 -7.11 1.71
N LEU A 486 6.99 -6.03 1.18
CA LEU A 486 6.40 -4.69 1.19
C LEU A 486 5.72 -4.31 -0.13
N ALA A 487 5.44 -5.30 -1.01
CA ALA A 487 4.77 -5.08 -2.29
C ALA A 487 3.46 -4.32 -2.09
N PHE A 488 3.22 -3.29 -2.89
CA PHE A 488 2.05 -2.40 -2.84
C PHE A 488 1.87 -1.64 -1.51
N GLU A 489 2.99 -1.31 -0.83
CA GLU A 489 3.02 -0.41 0.32
C GLU A 489 3.81 0.88 0.02
N GLU A 490 3.94 1.25 -1.24
CA GLU A 490 4.71 2.40 -1.77
C GLU A 490 6.22 2.37 -1.47
N HIS A 491 6.80 1.23 -1.09
CA HIS A 491 8.24 1.15 -0.82
C HIS A 491 9.08 1.09 -2.10
N ARG A 492 8.67 0.31 -3.10
CA ARG A 492 9.48 0.07 -4.32
C ARG A 492 9.93 1.36 -4.99
N SER A 493 9.02 2.30 -5.18
CA SER A 493 9.31 3.60 -5.83
C SER A 493 10.43 4.38 -5.14
N TRP A 494 10.52 4.27 -3.82
CA TRP A 494 11.54 4.96 -3.02
C TRP A 494 12.80 4.14 -2.88
N ASP A 495 12.71 2.83 -2.74
CA ASP A 495 13.82 1.91 -2.60
C ASP A 495 14.73 1.94 -3.83
N VAL A 496 14.17 1.86 -5.05
CA VAL A 496 14.97 1.91 -6.28
C VAL A 496 15.68 3.24 -6.47
N ARG A 497 15.06 4.34 -6.02
CA ARG A 497 15.67 5.67 -6.06
C ARG A 497 16.78 5.82 -5.02
N ARG A 498 16.52 5.46 -3.76
CA ARG A 498 17.51 5.61 -2.69
C ARG A 498 18.73 4.71 -2.88
N TRP A 499 18.57 3.54 -3.50
CA TRP A 499 19.66 2.64 -3.88
C TRP A 499 20.37 3.08 -5.18
N LYS A 500 19.87 4.09 -5.89
CA LYS A 500 20.36 4.53 -7.22
C LYS A 500 20.35 3.43 -8.28
N ILE A 501 19.35 2.56 -8.27
CA ILE A 501 19.14 1.51 -9.28
C ILE A 501 17.90 1.77 -10.15
N ALA A 502 17.34 2.98 -10.07
CA ALA A 502 16.10 3.29 -10.78
C ALA A 502 16.26 3.26 -12.30
N GLN A 503 17.42 3.65 -12.84
CA GLN A 503 17.69 3.60 -14.28
C GLN A 503 17.71 2.16 -14.79
N GLU A 504 18.34 1.27 -14.04
CA GLU A 504 18.41 -0.15 -14.37
C GLU A 504 17.01 -0.80 -14.25
N THR A 505 16.32 -0.56 -13.16
CA THR A 505 15.06 -1.26 -12.84
C THR A 505 13.83 -0.68 -13.52
N LEU A 506 13.75 0.66 -13.66
CA LEU A 506 12.59 1.36 -14.24
C LEU A 506 12.80 1.74 -15.71
N GLY A 507 14.04 1.73 -16.19
CA GLY A 507 14.38 2.01 -17.60
C GLY A 507 14.18 0.83 -18.54
N GLY A 508 13.96 -0.36 -18.00
CA GLY A 508 13.73 -1.59 -18.75
C GLY A 508 12.28 -1.80 -19.15
N ASP A 509 12.03 -2.92 -19.80
CA ASP A 509 10.70 -3.33 -20.20
C ASP A 509 9.88 -3.83 -19.01
N LEU A 510 8.64 -3.38 -18.94
CA LEU A 510 7.66 -3.94 -18.02
C LEU A 510 7.03 -5.18 -18.67
N LEU A 511 7.13 -6.31 -18.00
CA LEU A 511 6.71 -7.60 -18.55
C LEU A 511 5.34 -8.00 -18.02
N GLY A 512 4.56 -8.62 -18.90
CA GLY A 512 3.32 -9.30 -18.57
C GLY A 512 3.35 -10.77 -18.97
N LEU A 513 2.30 -11.50 -18.65
CA LEU A 513 2.11 -12.90 -19.02
C LEU A 513 0.93 -13.04 -19.97
N GLU A 514 1.15 -13.58 -21.15
CA GLU A 514 0.09 -14.02 -22.04
C GLU A 514 -0.33 -15.45 -21.70
N ILE A 515 -1.60 -15.63 -21.44
CA ILE A 515 -2.17 -16.93 -21.13
C ILE A 515 -3.14 -17.29 -22.24
N THR A 516 -2.81 -18.31 -23.00
CA THR A 516 -3.70 -18.82 -24.04
C THR A 516 -4.37 -20.11 -23.59
N ARG A 517 -5.67 -20.18 -23.81
CA ARG A 517 -6.45 -21.37 -23.53
C ARG A 517 -6.51 -22.21 -24.80
N LYS A 518 -6.06 -23.46 -24.75
CA LYS A 518 -6.31 -24.41 -25.80
C LYS A 518 -7.71 -24.97 -25.61
N ASN A 519 -8.65 -24.64 -26.53
CA ASN A 519 -9.98 -25.21 -26.49
C ASN A 519 -9.88 -26.70 -26.75
N GLN A 520 -10.22 -27.47 -25.73
CA GLN A 520 -10.55 -28.88 -25.93
C GLN A 520 -12.08 -28.96 -26.03
N ALA A 521 -12.61 -29.41 -27.17
CA ALA A 521 -14.04 -29.71 -27.23
C ALA A 521 -14.31 -30.89 -26.29
N ARG A 522 -15.22 -30.69 -25.39
CA ARG A 522 -15.68 -31.77 -24.51
C ARG A 522 -16.46 -32.75 -25.35
N ARG A 523 -15.89 -33.94 -25.61
CA ARG A 523 -16.69 -35.07 -25.98
C ARG A 523 -17.16 -35.72 -24.69
N ALA A 524 -18.48 -35.86 -24.51
CA ALA A 524 -19.01 -36.66 -23.44
C ALA A 524 -18.62 -38.11 -23.74
N VAL A 525 -17.59 -38.58 -23.07
CA VAL A 525 -17.21 -39.99 -23.12
C VAL A 525 -18.14 -40.72 -22.18
N THR A 526 -19.06 -41.49 -22.73
CA THR A 526 -19.77 -42.47 -21.95
C THR A 526 -18.75 -43.54 -21.53
N ARG A 527 -18.89 -44.02 -20.32
CA ARG A 527 -17.97 -44.81 -19.46
C ARG A 527 -17.22 -45.99 -20.13
N ASN A 528 -17.40 -46.30 -21.42
CA ASN A 528 -16.85 -47.47 -22.09
C ASN A 528 -16.28 -47.22 -23.50
N SER A 529 -16.03 -45.98 -23.88
CA SER A 529 -15.45 -45.71 -25.21
C SER A 529 -14.05 -45.11 -25.09
N VAL A 530 -13.05 -45.93 -25.27
CA VAL A 530 -11.67 -45.46 -25.54
C VAL A 530 -11.66 -44.86 -26.95
N ILE A 531 -11.29 -43.61 -27.08
CA ILE A 531 -11.07 -42.99 -28.39
C ILE A 531 -9.67 -43.44 -28.86
N PRO A 532 -9.54 -44.15 -29.98
CA PRO A 532 -8.23 -44.53 -30.50
C PRO A 532 -7.38 -43.26 -30.73
N ALA A 533 -6.10 -43.33 -30.42
CA ALA A 533 -5.19 -42.21 -30.54
C ALA A 533 -5.13 -41.56 -31.95
N ASN A 534 -5.43 -42.36 -32.99
CA ASN A 534 -5.51 -41.93 -34.39
C ASN A 534 -6.83 -41.18 -34.72
N GLU A 535 -7.80 -41.17 -33.83
CA GLU A 535 -9.06 -40.44 -33.98
C GLU A 535 -9.07 -39.11 -33.21
N VAL A 536 -7.99 -38.80 -32.48
CA VAL A 536 -7.83 -37.51 -31.80
C VAL A 536 -7.41 -36.47 -32.85
N PRO A 537 -8.20 -35.41 -33.09
CA PRO A 537 -7.85 -34.38 -34.06
C PRO A 537 -6.52 -33.72 -33.73
N GLU A 538 -5.77 -33.30 -34.76
CA GLU A 538 -4.53 -32.57 -34.58
C GLU A 538 -4.70 -31.35 -33.64
N GLY A 539 -3.83 -31.25 -32.65
CA GLY A 539 -3.93 -30.19 -31.61
C GLY A 539 -4.80 -30.54 -30.39
N TRP A 540 -5.33 -31.77 -30.33
CA TRP A 540 -6.11 -32.27 -29.19
C TRP A 540 -5.27 -33.24 -28.38
N HIS A 541 -5.38 -33.17 -27.06
CA HIS A 541 -4.78 -34.12 -26.14
C HIS A 541 -5.88 -34.88 -25.42
N TYR A 542 -5.76 -36.19 -25.43
CA TYR A 542 -6.59 -37.09 -24.64
C TYR A 542 -5.83 -37.42 -23.36
N TYR A 543 -6.41 -37.16 -22.21
CA TYR A 543 -5.90 -37.59 -20.92
C TYR A 543 -6.76 -38.76 -20.43
N ASP A 544 -6.18 -39.91 -20.24
CA ASP A 544 -6.86 -40.95 -19.46
C ASP A 544 -6.61 -40.71 -17.97
N GLY A 545 -7.34 -41.46 -17.11
CA GLY A 545 -7.28 -41.22 -15.68
C GLY A 545 -5.92 -41.53 -15.03
N ASP A 546 -5.03 -42.25 -15.73
CA ASP A 546 -3.75 -42.69 -15.17
C ASP A 546 -2.67 -41.59 -15.37
N GLU A 547 -2.74 -40.80 -16.43
CA GLU A 547 -1.82 -39.68 -16.65
C GLU A 547 -1.97 -38.58 -15.57
N PHE A 548 -3.11 -38.52 -14.92
CA PHE A 548 -3.35 -37.60 -13.79
C PHE A 548 -2.69 -38.03 -12.50
N ASN A 549 -2.47 -39.32 -12.31
CA ASN A 549 -1.80 -39.83 -11.11
C ASN A 549 -0.30 -39.63 -11.14
N ASP A 550 0.31 -39.54 -12.32
CA ASP A 550 1.74 -39.30 -12.50
C ASP A 550 2.13 -37.82 -12.37
N LEU A 551 1.18 -36.93 -12.62
CA LEU A 551 1.32 -35.53 -12.24
C LEU A 551 1.03 -35.45 -10.74
N VAL A 552 2.03 -35.54 -9.87
CA VAL A 552 1.90 -35.37 -8.42
C VAL A 552 1.29 -33.99 -8.12
N ILE A 553 0.03 -33.85 -8.42
CA ILE A 553 -0.76 -32.70 -8.12
C ILE A 553 -1.23 -32.91 -6.69
N ASN A 554 -0.73 -32.06 -5.82
CA ASN A 554 -1.13 -32.05 -4.44
C ASN A 554 -2.67 -32.16 -4.35
N ASN A 555 -3.18 -33.07 -3.56
CA ASN A 555 -4.62 -33.26 -3.34
C ASN A 555 -5.37 -31.97 -2.98
N SER A 556 -4.70 -30.98 -2.39
CA SER A 556 -5.26 -29.67 -2.10
C SER A 556 -5.56 -28.85 -3.36
N TYR A 557 -4.91 -29.11 -4.47
CA TYR A 557 -5.17 -28.43 -5.74
C TYR A 557 -6.48 -28.94 -6.39
N TRP A 558 -6.71 -30.22 -6.37
CA TRP A 558 -7.94 -30.81 -6.91
C TRP A 558 -9.18 -30.47 -6.08
N GLY A 559 -9.02 -30.27 -4.79
CA GLY A 559 -10.10 -29.80 -3.92
C GLY A 559 -10.60 -28.38 -4.25
N GLN A 560 -9.81 -27.59 -5.01
CA GLN A 560 -10.23 -26.27 -5.48
C GLN A 560 -11.10 -26.32 -6.75
N TYR A 561 -11.00 -27.39 -7.53
CA TYR A 561 -11.67 -27.51 -8.84
C TYR A 561 -12.74 -28.60 -8.91
N GLY A 562 -12.84 -29.42 -7.92
CA GLY A 562 -13.79 -30.52 -7.90
C GLY A 562 -14.43 -30.70 -6.55
N SER A 563 -15.64 -31.19 -6.52
CA SER A 563 -16.16 -31.73 -5.29
C SER A 563 -15.37 -32.98 -4.94
N ASP A 564 -15.16 -33.21 -3.65
CA ASP A 564 -14.53 -34.41 -3.09
C ASP A 564 -15.30 -35.70 -3.35
N THR A 565 -16.26 -35.69 -4.25
CA THR A 565 -16.98 -36.90 -4.64
C THR A 565 -16.10 -37.72 -5.56
N PRO A 566 -15.54 -38.79 -5.08
CA PRO A 566 -14.71 -39.62 -5.89
C PRO A 566 -15.55 -40.28 -6.97
N VAL A 567 -14.88 -40.72 -7.95
CA VAL A 567 -15.35 -41.72 -8.85
C VAL A 567 -16.69 -41.50 -9.53
N GLY A 568 -16.62 -41.33 -10.69
CA GLY A 568 -17.77 -41.02 -11.50
C GLY A 568 -18.07 -39.57 -11.38
N ASN A 569 -17.36 -38.91 -10.55
CA ASN A 569 -17.28 -37.48 -10.68
C ASN A 569 -16.33 -37.17 -11.82
N SER A 570 -16.96 -36.99 -12.95
CA SER A 570 -16.27 -36.50 -14.16
C SER A 570 -15.45 -35.23 -13.95
N GLN A 571 -15.54 -34.63 -12.78
CA GLN A 571 -14.75 -33.46 -12.43
C GLN A 571 -13.27 -33.79 -12.18
N TYR A 572 -12.96 -35.01 -11.75
CA TYR A 572 -11.56 -35.44 -11.63
C TYR A 572 -10.96 -35.94 -12.95
N GLY A 573 -11.78 -36.51 -13.80
CA GLY A 573 -11.36 -36.92 -15.13
C GLY A 573 -11.52 -35.82 -16.16
N GLN A 574 -11.98 -34.66 -15.73
CA GLN A 574 -12.01 -33.49 -16.56
C GLN A 574 -11.08 -32.50 -15.91
N PRO A 575 -9.83 -32.48 -16.31
CA PRO A 575 -9.17 -31.20 -16.29
C PRO A 575 -10.17 -30.27 -16.92
N THR A 576 -10.30 -29.12 -16.44
CA THR A 576 -11.13 -28.08 -17.02
C THR A 576 -10.86 -27.87 -18.51
N GLY A 577 -10.37 -28.88 -19.17
CA GLY A 577 -10.19 -29.03 -20.59
C GLY A 577 -9.16 -28.13 -21.21
N ASN A 578 -8.31 -27.47 -20.41
CA ASN A 578 -7.57 -26.36 -20.94
C ASN A 578 -6.11 -26.49 -20.57
N ILE A 579 -5.29 -26.83 -21.53
CA ILE A 579 -3.86 -26.63 -21.43
C ILE A 579 -3.65 -25.13 -21.57
N GLN A 580 -3.18 -24.51 -20.53
CA GLN A 580 -2.77 -23.12 -20.59
C GLN A 580 -1.32 -23.05 -21.03
N THR A 581 -1.07 -22.23 -22.02
CA THR A 581 0.28 -21.91 -22.47
C THR A 581 0.62 -20.52 -21.97
N TYR A 582 1.71 -20.39 -21.27
CA TYR A 582 2.19 -19.12 -20.75
C TYR A 582 3.30 -18.59 -21.67
N ARG A 583 3.25 -17.31 -21.98
CA ARG A 583 4.27 -16.61 -22.73
C ARG A 583 4.65 -15.33 -21.99
N LYS A 584 5.95 -15.09 -21.92
CA LYS A 584 6.48 -13.81 -21.48
C LYS A 584 6.11 -12.74 -22.50
N LYS A 585 5.51 -11.63 -22.07
CA LYS A 585 5.17 -10.50 -22.93
C LYS A 585 5.81 -9.22 -22.42
N GLN A 586 6.22 -8.42 -23.35
CA GLN A 586 6.70 -7.07 -23.11
C GLN A 586 5.52 -6.09 -23.20
N ILE A 587 5.44 -5.16 -22.27
CA ILE A 587 4.51 -4.05 -22.33
C ILE A 587 5.25 -2.86 -22.91
N THR A 588 4.87 -2.43 -24.11
CA THR A 588 5.36 -1.19 -24.70
C THR A 588 4.33 -0.10 -24.60
N ILE A 589 4.76 1.09 -24.26
CA ILE A 589 3.90 2.27 -24.24
C ILE A 589 4.10 3.00 -25.56
N GLU A 590 3.08 2.97 -26.44
CA GLU A 590 3.11 3.68 -27.71
C GLU A 590 2.48 5.07 -27.54
N LYS A 591 3.17 6.11 -28.03
CA LYS A 591 2.61 7.46 -28.11
C LYS A 591 1.68 7.51 -29.32
N GLY A 592 0.38 7.64 -29.08
CA GLY A 592 -0.60 7.90 -30.12
C GLY A 592 -0.55 9.34 -30.62
N SER A 593 -1.05 9.56 -31.84
CA SER A 593 -1.26 10.91 -32.38
C SER A 593 -2.31 11.64 -31.53
N GLY A 594 -1.92 12.72 -30.86
CA GLY A 594 -2.79 13.50 -29.98
C GLY A 594 -2.41 13.48 -28.50
N GLY A 595 -1.21 12.97 -28.14
CA GLY A 595 -0.70 13.00 -26.77
C GLY A 595 -1.23 11.88 -25.86
N LEU A 596 -2.03 10.98 -26.39
CA LEU A 596 -2.47 9.78 -25.68
C LEU A 596 -1.40 8.69 -25.82
N SER A 597 -0.99 8.09 -24.70
CA SER A 597 -0.10 6.93 -24.70
C SER A 597 -0.95 5.66 -24.57
N PHE A 598 -0.65 4.67 -25.40
CA PHE A 598 -1.30 3.36 -25.37
C PHE A 598 -0.28 2.33 -24.91
N ALA A 599 -0.64 1.53 -23.91
CA ALA A 599 0.15 0.36 -23.57
C ALA A 599 -0.14 -0.75 -24.60
N ARG A 600 0.86 -1.14 -25.36
CA ARG A 600 0.80 -2.31 -26.23
C ARG A 600 1.58 -3.45 -25.60
N ILE A 601 0.94 -4.59 -25.43
CA ILE A 601 1.59 -5.81 -25.01
C ILE A 601 1.96 -6.58 -26.25
N THR A 602 3.27 -6.71 -26.50
CA THR A 602 3.77 -7.48 -27.64
C THR A 602 4.44 -8.77 -27.15
N ALA A 603 4.08 -9.89 -27.78
CA ALA A 603 4.85 -11.12 -27.59
C ALA A 603 6.20 -10.96 -28.32
N THR A 604 7.31 -11.19 -27.65
CA THR A 604 8.60 -11.27 -28.33
C THR A 604 8.64 -12.53 -29.19
N LYS A 605 9.24 -12.42 -30.37
CA LYS A 605 9.24 -13.48 -31.40
C LYS A 605 10.02 -14.74 -30.96
N ASP A 606 10.86 -14.59 -29.93
CA ASP A 606 11.76 -15.62 -29.43
C ASP A 606 11.27 -16.37 -28.19
N ASP A 607 10.14 -15.92 -27.60
CA ASP A 607 9.57 -16.50 -26.38
C ASP A 607 8.53 -17.59 -26.66
N ASN A 608 8.73 -18.39 -27.71
CA ASN A 608 7.99 -19.62 -27.86
C ASN A 608 8.68 -20.69 -27.00
N PRO A 609 8.17 -21.03 -25.81
CA PRO A 609 8.62 -22.25 -25.18
C PRO A 609 8.36 -23.37 -26.19
N PRO A 610 9.28 -24.33 -26.39
CA PRO A 610 9.00 -25.49 -27.17
C PRO A 610 7.69 -26.07 -26.67
N ALA A 611 6.82 -26.47 -27.59
CA ALA A 611 5.60 -27.17 -27.20
C ALA A 611 6.01 -28.27 -26.22
N PRO A 612 5.37 -28.41 -25.03
CA PRO A 612 5.77 -29.43 -24.08
C PRO A 612 5.77 -30.75 -24.85
N THR A 613 6.95 -31.33 -25.03
CA THR A 613 7.11 -32.68 -25.50
C THR A 613 6.58 -33.51 -24.34
N LEU A 614 5.36 -33.99 -24.47
CA LEU A 614 4.86 -35.06 -23.62
C LEU A 614 5.89 -36.18 -23.72
N SER A 615 6.61 -36.45 -22.65
CA SER A 615 7.40 -37.66 -22.57
C SER A 615 6.42 -38.79 -22.83
N THR A 616 6.64 -39.50 -23.92
CA THR A 616 5.94 -40.74 -24.21
C THR A 616 6.07 -41.62 -22.98
N ALA A 617 4.93 -41.90 -22.36
CA ALA A 617 4.86 -42.80 -21.23
C ALA A 617 5.69 -44.04 -21.55
N SER A 618 6.65 -44.36 -20.71
CA SER A 618 7.37 -45.60 -20.78
C SER A 618 6.34 -46.70 -20.63
N THR A 619 6.13 -47.48 -21.67
CA THR A 619 5.40 -48.75 -21.60
C THR A 619 6.07 -49.58 -20.52
N ARG A 620 5.39 -49.72 -19.38
CA ARG A 620 5.70 -50.77 -18.44
C ARG A 620 5.22 -52.09 -19.06
N GLU A 621 6.14 -52.86 -19.60
CA GLU A 621 5.97 -54.28 -19.73
C GLU A 621 6.09 -54.94 -18.36
N GLY A 622 5.16 -55.79 -18.01
CA GLY A 622 5.19 -56.77 -16.90
C GLY A 622 4.03 -56.66 -15.95
#